data_5230e912f704e33da94de9ce49d14f60
#
_entry.id   5230e912f704e33da94de9ce49d14f60
#
_cell.length_a   1.000
_cell.length_b   1.000
_cell.length_c   1.000
_cell.angle_alpha   90.00
_cell.angle_beta   90.00
_cell.angle_gamma   90.00
#
_symmetry.space_group_name_H-M   'P 1'
#
loop_
_entity.id
_entity.type
_entity.pdbx_description
1 polymer ?
#
loop_
_entity_poly.entity_id
_entity_poly.type
_entity_poly.pdbx_seq_one_letter_code
_entity_poly.pdbx_strand_id
1 'polypeptide(L)'
;MNKIIFFIVSVLFSFNAIAVTNVTFWHMEGVPHRVDRIQTLIDEFNSANPDINVTQEVQNWGEIYAKAPASVAAGTAPEILVGIPDFTPILADMGAAQPVEDFVAELDTKYGFYQKALDQYTYNGHTWAVPLW
;
A
#
# COMPACT_ATOMS: atom_id res chain seq x y z
N MET A 1 15.40 -54.95 -41.33
CA MET A 1 14.52 -53.77 -41.23
C MET A 1 14.66 -53.21 -39.81
N ASN A 2 15.57 -52.19 -39.61
CA ASN A 2 15.80 -51.56 -38.31
C ASN A 2 14.84 -50.40 -38.11
N LYS A 3 13.99 -50.50 -37.09
CA LYS A 3 13.10 -49.41 -36.67
C LYS A 3 13.89 -48.51 -35.69
N ILE A 4 14.26 -47.33 -36.14
CA ILE A 4 14.82 -46.26 -35.27
C ILE A 4 13.63 -45.59 -34.59
N ILE A 5 13.58 -45.74 -33.25
CA ILE A 5 12.60 -45.02 -32.41
C ILE A 5 13.23 -43.69 -32.01
N PHE A 6 12.69 -42.59 -32.54
CA PHE A 6 13.11 -41.22 -32.12
C PHE A 6 12.35 -40.89 -30.81
N PHE A 7 13.12 -40.74 -29.73
CA PHE A 7 12.65 -40.27 -28.44
C PHE A 7 12.71 -38.73 -28.43
N ILE A 8 11.58 -38.03 -28.58
CA ILE A 8 11.51 -36.60 -28.45
C ILE A 8 11.40 -36.30 -26.95
N VAL A 9 12.49 -35.79 -26.33
CA VAL A 9 12.48 -35.28 -24.98
C VAL A 9 11.96 -33.83 -25.03
N SER A 10 10.68 -33.63 -24.66
CA SER A 10 10.10 -32.30 -24.46
C SER A 10 10.57 -31.74 -23.14
N VAL A 11 11.50 -30.79 -23.16
CA VAL A 11 11.88 -30.01 -22.00
C VAL A 11 10.81 -28.95 -21.75
N LEU A 12 9.97 -29.17 -20.75
CA LEU A 12 8.99 -28.18 -20.26
C LEU A 12 9.74 -27.12 -19.44
N PHE A 13 9.98 -25.96 -20.04
CA PHE A 13 10.38 -24.77 -19.30
C PHE A 13 9.17 -24.25 -18.55
N SER A 14 9.12 -24.48 -17.23
CA SER A 14 8.16 -23.82 -16.35
C SER A 14 8.58 -22.36 -16.18
N PHE A 15 7.93 -21.45 -16.89
CA PHE A 15 8.01 -20.03 -16.59
C PHE A 15 7.22 -19.79 -15.30
N ASN A 16 7.92 -19.47 -14.22
CA ASN A 16 7.28 -18.91 -13.04
C ASN A 16 6.82 -17.49 -13.42
N ALA A 17 5.55 -17.33 -13.74
CA ALA A 17 4.95 -16.00 -13.81
C ALA A 17 4.94 -15.42 -12.40
N ILE A 18 5.77 -14.42 -12.13
CA ILE A 18 5.69 -13.64 -10.91
C ILE A 18 4.41 -12.83 -11.03
N ALA A 19 3.44 -13.11 -10.16
CA ALA A 19 2.21 -12.31 -10.10
C ALA A 19 2.56 -10.94 -9.53
N VAL A 20 2.27 -9.88 -10.30
CA VAL A 20 2.46 -8.50 -9.84
C VAL A 20 1.40 -8.18 -8.80
N THR A 21 1.82 -7.69 -7.62
CA THR A 21 0.93 -7.19 -6.58
C THR A 21 0.55 -5.75 -6.90
N ASN A 22 -0.75 -5.48 -7.11
CA ASN A 22 -1.25 -4.14 -7.32
C ASN A 22 -1.59 -3.49 -5.98
N VAL A 23 -1.14 -2.26 -5.78
CA VAL A 23 -1.34 -1.45 -4.59
C VAL A 23 -1.95 -0.11 -4.99
N THR A 24 -3.14 0.19 -4.49
CA THR A 24 -3.81 1.48 -4.70
C THR A 24 -3.48 2.40 -3.52
N PHE A 25 -2.98 3.59 -3.82
CA PHE A 25 -2.59 4.60 -2.85
C PHE A 25 -3.52 5.80 -2.95
N TRP A 26 -4.37 6.02 -1.92
CA TRP A 26 -5.24 7.18 -1.85
C TRP A 26 -4.60 8.30 -1.02
N HIS A 27 -4.64 9.51 -1.58
CA HIS A 27 -4.19 10.72 -0.88
C HIS A 27 -5.04 11.94 -1.30
N MET A 28 -4.98 13.01 -0.52
CA MET A 28 -5.76 14.22 -0.77
C MET A 28 -4.89 15.40 -1.27
N GLU A 29 -3.70 15.12 -1.75
CA GLU A 29 -2.81 16.13 -2.34
C GLU A 29 -3.24 16.43 -3.78
N GLY A 30 -4.17 17.39 -3.95
CA GLY A 30 -4.75 17.72 -5.26
C GLY A 30 -4.00 18.81 -6.04
N VAL A 31 -2.94 19.39 -5.49
CA VAL A 31 -2.16 20.42 -6.16
C VAL A 31 -1.24 19.78 -7.20
N PRO A 32 -1.27 20.19 -8.49
CA PRO A 32 -0.60 19.48 -9.59
C PRO A 32 0.86 19.12 -9.30
N HIS A 33 1.69 20.07 -8.86
CA HIS A 33 3.10 19.79 -8.61
C HIS A 33 3.36 18.79 -7.46
N ARG A 34 2.40 18.61 -6.53
CA ARG A 34 2.49 17.60 -5.47
C ARG A 34 2.07 16.23 -6.00
N VAL A 35 1.02 16.19 -6.84
CA VAL A 35 0.61 14.97 -7.54
C VAL A 35 1.76 14.45 -8.42
N ASP A 36 2.41 15.34 -9.19
CA ASP A 36 3.55 14.99 -10.03
C ASP A 36 4.74 14.49 -9.20
N ARG A 37 4.98 15.09 -8.03
CA ARG A 37 6.06 14.62 -7.14
C ARG A 37 5.77 13.25 -6.55
N ILE A 38 4.54 12.99 -6.14
CA ILE A 38 4.12 11.67 -5.66
C ILE A 38 4.26 10.65 -6.80
N GLN A 39 3.82 10.99 -8.01
CA GLN A 39 3.98 10.10 -9.16
C GLN A 39 5.45 9.75 -9.42
N THR A 40 6.35 10.73 -9.34
CA THR A 40 7.79 10.47 -9.49
C THR A 40 8.30 9.45 -8.47
N LEU A 41 7.89 9.58 -7.19
CA LEU A 41 8.28 8.63 -6.14
C LEU A 41 7.70 7.22 -6.38
N ILE A 42 6.46 7.15 -6.87
CA ILE A 42 5.81 5.88 -7.24
C ILE A 42 6.54 5.22 -8.41
N ASP A 43 6.91 5.99 -9.44
CA ASP A 43 7.64 5.46 -10.60
C ASP A 43 9.02 4.94 -10.22
N GLU A 44 9.74 5.65 -9.33
CA GLU A 44 11.01 5.20 -8.75
C GLU A 44 10.84 3.90 -7.96
N PHE A 45 9.79 3.81 -7.12
CA PHE A 45 9.48 2.61 -6.34
C PHE A 45 9.14 1.42 -7.24
N ASN A 46 8.21 1.59 -8.18
CA ASN A 46 7.80 0.53 -9.11
C ASN A 46 8.96 0.02 -9.95
N SER A 47 9.86 0.93 -10.38
CA SER A 47 11.07 0.55 -11.11
C SER A 47 12.04 -0.29 -10.29
N ALA A 48 12.12 -0.05 -8.99
CA ALA A 48 12.96 -0.79 -8.06
C ALA A 48 12.32 -2.11 -7.60
N ASN A 49 11.00 -2.25 -7.72
CA ASN A 49 10.21 -3.40 -7.23
C ASN A 49 9.27 -3.91 -8.33
N PRO A 50 9.78 -4.64 -9.33
CA PRO A 50 8.99 -5.03 -10.52
C PRO A 50 7.85 -6.02 -10.24
N ASP A 51 7.79 -6.60 -9.06
CA ASP A 51 6.74 -7.47 -8.56
C ASP A 51 5.61 -6.70 -7.82
N ILE A 52 5.76 -5.37 -7.64
CA ILE A 52 4.76 -4.50 -7.03
C ILE A 52 4.44 -3.36 -8.00
N ASN A 53 3.16 -3.06 -8.16
CA ASN A 53 2.68 -1.94 -8.98
C ASN A 53 1.81 -1.02 -8.12
N VAL A 54 2.38 0.08 -7.66
CA VAL A 54 1.67 1.13 -6.93
C VAL A 54 1.05 2.10 -7.91
N THR A 55 -0.22 2.46 -7.69
CA THR A 55 -0.94 3.51 -8.42
C THR A 55 -1.54 4.51 -7.45
N GLN A 56 -1.45 5.81 -7.74
CA GLN A 56 -2.07 6.84 -6.91
C GLN A 56 -3.47 7.19 -7.38
N GLU A 57 -4.34 7.50 -6.44
CA GLU A 57 -5.65 8.11 -6.68
C GLU A 57 -5.84 9.32 -5.77
N VAL A 58 -6.04 10.48 -6.39
CA VAL A 58 -6.31 11.73 -5.66
C VAL A 58 -7.75 11.74 -5.18
N GLN A 59 -7.95 11.93 -3.88
CA GLN A 59 -9.25 12.00 -3.24
C GLN A 59 -9.59 13.45 -2.84
N ASN A 60 -10.86 13.72 -2.61
CA ASN A 60 -11.32 15.02 -2.14
C ASN A 60 -11.47 15.04 -0.62
N TRP A 61 -10.91 16.05 0.06
CA TRP A 61 -11.00 16.22 1.51
C TRP A 61 -12.45 16.27 2.03
N GLY A 62 -13.35 16.88 1.26
CA GLY A 62 -14.77 16.98 1.65
C GLY A 62 -15.54 15.66 1.56
N GLU A 63 -15.05 14.70 0.78
CA GLU A 63 -15.73 13.43 0.49
C GLU A 63 -15.10 12.24 1.20
N ILE A 64 -13.79 12.31 1.53
CA ILE A 64 -13.04 11.15 2.01
C ILE A 64 -13.61 10.56 3.31
N TYR A 65 -14.20 11.38 4.18
CA TYR A 65 -14.79 10.92 5.43
C TYR A 65 -15.98 9.97 5.23
N ALA A 66 -16.74 10.16 4.16
CA ALA A 66 -17.82 9.26 3.79
C ALA A 66 -17.34 8.14 2.87
N LYS A 67 -16.40 8.45 1.95
CA LYS A 67 -15.92 7.53 0.92
C LYS A 67 -15.09 6.39 1.52
N ALA A 68 -14.17 6.68 2.46
CA ALA A 68 -13.30 5.66 3.02
C ALA A 68 -14.08 4.54 3.75
N PRO A 69 -14.98 4.81 4.71
CA PRO A 69 -15.79 3.76 5.31
C PRO A 69 -16.70 3.03 4.32
N ALA A 70 -17.27 3.76 3.34
CA ALA A 70 -18.11 3.15 2.32
C ALA A 70 -17.33 2.18 1.42
N SER A 71 -16.09 2.53 1.04
CA SER A 71 -15.22 1.65 0.25
C SER A 71 -14.83 0.38 1.01
N VAL A 72 -14.57 0.49 2.32
CA VAL A 72 -14.34 -0.67 3.20
C VAL A 72 -15.56 -1.59 3.18
N ALA A 73 -16.76 -1.05 3.40
CA ALA A 73 -17.99 -1.83 3.39
C ALA A 73 -18.28 -2.49 2.03
N ALA A 74 -17.84 -1.87 0.93
CA ALA A 74 -17.98 -2.38 -0.43
C ALA A 74 -16.85 -3.35 -0.84
N GLY A 75 -15.80 -3.53 -0.05
CA GLY A 75 -14.62 -4.32 -0.41
C GLY A 75 -13.77 -3.69 -1.51
N THR A 76 -13.79 -2.36 -1.62
CA THR A 76 -13.05 -1.58 -2.64
C THR A 76 -12.14 -0.52 -2.01
N ALA A 77 -11.79 -0.71 -0.74
CA ALA A 77 -10.84 0.16 -0.05
C ALA A 77 -9.44 0.05 -0.68
N PRO A 78 -8.65 1.14 -0.65
CA PRO A 78 -7.26 1.10 -1.10
C PRO A 78 -6.40 0.31 -0.10
N GLU A 79 -5.25 -0.17 -0.56
CA GLU A 79 -4.26 -0.79 0.32
C GLU A 79 -3.55 0.24 1.19
N ILE A 80 -3.41 1.47 0.71
CA ILE A 80 -2.79 2.58 1.45
C ILE A 80 -3.68 3.81 1.36
N LEU A 81 -4.00 4.38 2.52
CA LEU A 81 -4.73 5.63 2.64
C LEU A 81 -3.92 6.64 3.46
N VAL A 82 -3.63 7.80 2.89
CA VAL A 82 -3.21 8.97 3.67
C VAL A 82 -4.44 9.55 4.32
N GLY A 83 -4.37 9.77 5.62
CA GLY A 83 -5.48 10.26 6.41
C GLY A 83 -5.02 11.16 7.54
N ILE A 84 -5.97 11.58 8.35
CA ILE A 84 -5.74 12.29 9.60
C ILE A 84 -5.99 11.34 10.79
N PRO A 85 -5.53 11.67 12.01
CA PRO A 85 -5.70 10.79 13.17
C PRO A 85 -7.13 10.33 13.43
N ASP A 86 -8.15 11.14 13.07
CA ASP A 86 -9.57 10.82 13.26
C ASP A 86 -10.03 9.59 12.48
N PHE A 87 -9.32 9.19 11.40
CA PHE A 87 -9.61 7.97 10.67
C PHE A 87 -9.18 6.71 11.42
N THR A 88 -8.17 6.82 12.28
CA THR A 88 -7.58 5.68 12.97
C THR A 88 -8.62 4.83 13.73
N PRO A 89 -9.43 5.37 14.65
CA PRO A 89 -10.41 4.56 15.36
C PRO A 89 -11.50 4.01 14.43
N ILE A 90 -11.92 4.78 13.44
CA ILE A 90 -12.97 4.37 12.50
C ILE A 90 -12.53 3.15 11.69
N LEU A 91 -11.36 3.20 11.08
CA LEU A 91 -10.87 2.13 10.22
C LEU A 91 -10.39 0.91 11.02
N ALA A 92 -9.85 1.13 12.23
CA ALA A 92 -9.47 0.06 13.14
C ALA A 92 -10.70 -0.72 13.62
N ASP A 93 -11.76 -0.04 14.07
CA ASP A 93 -13.00 -0.68 14.53
C ASP A 93 -13.74 -1.42 13.42
N MET A 94 -13.59 -0.97 12.16
CA MET A 94 -14.10 -1.67 10.98
C MET A 94 -13.25 -2.88 10.58
N GLY A 95 -12.08 -3.09 11.21
CA GLY A 95 -11.12 -4.12 10.81
C GLY A 95 -10.47 -3.87 9.45
N ALA A 96 -10.48 -2.62 8.98
CA ALA A 96 -9.97 -2.22 7.69
C ALA A 96 -8.49 -1.81 7.74
N ALA A 97 -8.05 -1.23 8.85
CA ALA A 97 -6.63 -0.94 9.08
C ALA A 97 -5.91 -2.14 9.68
N GLN A 98 -4.60 -2.23 9.43
CA GLN A 98 -3.70 -3.18 10.09
C GLN A 98 -2.79 -2.45 11.06
N PRO A 99 -2.50 -3.01 12.24
CA PRO A 99 -1.47 -2.48 13.13
C PRO A 99 -0.10 -2.43 12.43
N VAL A 100 0.67 -1.37 12.68
CA VAL A 100 1.95 -1.12 12.01
C VAL A 100 3.10 -0.86 12.98
N GLU A 101 3.02 -1.36 14.22
CA GLU A 101 4.01 -1.13 15.27
C GLU A 101 5.42 -1.49 14.85
N ASP A 102 5.62 -2.66 14.27
CA ASP A 102 6.96 -3.14 13.87
C ASP A 102 7.57 -2.25 12.80
N PHE A 103 6.77 -1.84 11.83
CA PHE A 103 7.19 -0.93 10.77
C PHE A 103 7.51 0.47 11.31
N VAL A 104 6.67 0.99 12.21
CA VAL A 104 6.92 2.28 12.89
C VAL A 104 8.19 2.22 13.72
N ALA A 105 8.44 1.14 14.46
CA ALA A 105 9.64 0.98 15.27
C ALA A 105 10.93 0.94 14.41
N GLU A 106 10.87 0.30 13.24
CA GLU A 106 11.98 0.31 12.28
C GLU A 106 12.27 1.72 11.79
N LEU A 107 11.25 2.45 11.37
CA LEU A 107 11.36 3.83 10.88
C LEU A 107 11.82 4.78 11.99
N ASP A 108 11.31 4.62 13.22
CA ASP A 108 11.70 5.44 14.36
C ASP A 108 13.18 5.27 14.70
N THR A 109 13.69 4.04 14.65
CA THR A 109 15.11 3.76 14.85
C THR A 109 15.98 4.48 13.81
N LYS A 110 15.50 4.62 12.58
CA LYS A 110 16.26 5.21 11.46
C LYS A 110 16.15 6.73 11.38
N TYR A 111 14.98 7.27 11.64
CA TYR A 111 14.66 8.68 11.39
C TYR A 111 14.30 9.46 12.65
N GLY A 112 13.81 8.82 13.69
CA GLY A 112 13.30 9.42 14.91
C GLY A 112 11.94 10.10 14.69
N PHE A 113 10.88 9.63 15.37
CA PHE A 113 9.59 10.30 15.36
C PHE A 113 9.41 11.16 16.61
N TYR A 114 8.66 12.24 16.44
CA TYR A 114 8.18 12.99 17.59
C TYR A 114 7.06 12.17 18.28
N GLN A 115 7.27 11.75 19.54
CA GLN A 115 6.39 10.83 20.23
C GLN A 115 4.92 11.26 20.21
N LYS A 116 4.65 12.57 20.42
CA LYS A 116 3.27 13.08 20.38
C LYS A 116 2.60 12.97 19.00
N ALA A 117 3.36 12.84 17.92
CA ALA A 117 2.79 12.57 16.61
C ALA A 117 2.38 11.10 16.51
N LEU A 118 3.19 10.16 17.04
CA LEU A 118 2.84 8.74 17.10
C LEU A 118 1.62 8.49 18.00
N ASP A 119 1.54 9.18 19.14
CA ASP A 119 0.42 9.03 20.09
C ASP A 119 -0.93 9.32 19.45
N GLN A 120 -0.99 10.19 18.44
CA GLN A 120 -2.24 10.51 17.71
C GLN A 120 -2.76 9.34 16.85
N TYR A 121 -1.89 8.44 16.46
CA TYR A 121 -2.22 7.26 15.67
C TYR A 121 -2.26 5.98 16.50
N THR A 122 -2.22 6.11 17.83
CA THR A 122 -2.34 5.00 18.77
C THR A 122 -3.80 4.88 19.25
N TYR A 123 -4.38 3.72 19.05
CA TYR A 123 -5.76 3.42 19.44
C TYR A 123 -5.86 1.96 19.90
N ASN A 124 -6.55 1.71 21.03
CA ASN A 124 -6.70 0.38 21.63
C ASN A 124 -5.37 -0.38 21.84
N GLY A 125 -4.29 0.36 22.16
CA GLY A 125 -2.98 -0.23 22.43
C GLY A 125 -2.15 -0.58 21.20
N HIS A 126 -2.62 -0.23 20.00
CA HIS A 126 -1.93 -0.44 18.73
C HIS A 126 -1.63 0.87 18.01
N THR A 127 -0.55 0.87 17.23
CA THR A 127 -0.22 1.97 16.30
C THR A 127 -0.72 1.60 14.90
N TRP A 128 -1.55 2.46 14.32
CA TRP A 128 -2.29 2.16 13.08
C TRP A 128 -1.82 2.92 11.86
N ALA A 129 -0.94 3.91 12.03
CA ALA A 129 -0.42 4.69 10.93
C ALA A 129 0.96 5.27 11.21
N VAL A 130 1.62 5.72 10.16
CA VAL A 130 2.91 6.43 10.20
C VAL A 130 2.64 7.92 10.04
N PRO A 131 3.08 8.79 10.99
CA PRO A 131 2.98 10.23 10.81
C PRO A 131 3.89 10.69 9.65
N LEU A 132 3.37 11.50 8.74
CA LEU A 132 4.10 12.01 7.59
C LEU A 132 4.54 13.47 7.75
N TRP A 133 3.87 14.26 8.62
CA TRP A 133 4.18 15.68 8.95
C TRP A 133 3.64 16.05 10.33
#